data_97841badea6e4e80181990d9e65f1865
#
_entry.id   97841badea6e4e80181990d9e65f1865
#
_cell.length_a   1.000
_cell.length_b   1.000
_cell.length_c   1.000
_cell.angle_alpha   90.00
_cell.angle_beta   90.00
_cell.angle_gamma   90.00
#
_symmetry.space_group_name_H-M   'P 1'
#
loop_
_entity.id
_entity.type
_entity.pdbx_description
1 polymer ?
#
loop_
_entity_poly.entity_id
_entity_poly.type
_entity_poly.pdbx_seq_one_letter_code
_entity_poly.pdbx_strand_id
1 'polypeptide(L)'
;MRIFLLGLAACLSTLTWAAPVEQNPEAIKAQLQDYYFDAARRGDVPMLETFIESGYSLDTRDSKGYTALILAAYHGQAPAVERLLAAGADACAQDQRGNTALMGAIFKGELQIARRLMATDCSPDQRNGAGQTAAMYAGLFKRLELLDALKAKGADLNAEDPLGNSAVRLASGEIRTAAPR
;
A
#
# COMPACT_ATOMS: atom_id res chain seq x y z
N MET A 1 42.76 74.47 -27.17
CA MET A 1 42.50 73.96 -25.80
C MET A 1 41.27 73.04 -25.88
N ARG A 2 41.45 71.73 -26.01
CA ARG A 2 40.40 70.70 -26.21
C ARG A 2 40.10 70.05 -24.90
N ILE A 3 38.87 70.20 -24.38
CA ILE A 3 38.39 69.62 -23.18
C ILE A 3 37.78 68.27 -23.54
N PHE A 4 38.39 67.17 -23.05
CA PHE A 4 37.81 65.80 -23.12
C PHE A 4 36.82 65.61 -21.96
N LEU A 5 35.55 65.45 -22.28
CA LEU A 5 34.52 64.96 -21.35
C LEU A 5 34.55 63.43 -21.36
N LEU A 6 34.99 62.84 -20.24
CA LEU A 6 34.86 61.42 -19.93
C LEU A 6 33.47 61.15 -19.47
N GLY A 7 32.68 60.44 -20.29
CA GLY A 7 31.37 59.90 -19.91
C GLY A 7 31.51 58.66 -19.04
N LEU A 8 31.07 58.76 -17.79
CA LEU A 8 30.91 57.62 -16.86
C LEU A 8 29.66 56.84 -17.26
N ALA A 9 29.85 55.70 -17.89
CA ALA A 9 28.75 54.75 -18.10
C ALA A 9 28.47 53.98 -16.81
N ALA A 10 27.38 54.32 -16.10
CA ALA A 10 26.90 53.57 -14.98
C ALA A 10 26.23 52.24 -15.46
N CYS A 11 26.91 51.12 -15.29
CA CYS A 11 26.30 49.80 -15.43
C CYS A 11 25.30 49.58 -14.30
N LEU A 12 24.02 49.82 -14.57
CA LEU A 12 22.93 49.37 -13.73
C LEU A 12 22.76 47.84 -13.91
N SER A 13 23.40 47.04 -13.06
CA SER A 13 23.12 45.62 -12.95
C SER A 13 21.72 45.45 -12.37
N THR A 14 20.73 45.16 -13.24
CA THR A 14 19.40 44.76 -12.82
C THR A 14 19.52 43.38 -12.14
N LEU A 15 19.49 43.38 -10.82
CA LEU A 15 19.21 42.15 -10.07
C LEU A 15 17.78 41.73 -10.46
N THR A 16 17.66 40.74 -11.34
CA THR A 16 16.41 40.02 -11.54
C THR A 16 16.15 39.19 -10.33
N TRP A 17 15.30 39.66 -9.41
CA TRP A 17 14.75 38.87 -8.34
C TRP A 17 13.89 37.78 -9.00
N ALA A 18 14.37 36.53 -8.94
CA ALA A 18 13.52 35.40 -9.34
C ALA A 18 12.26 35.43 -8.47
N ALA A 19 11.10 35.58 -9.09
CA ALA A 19 9.83 35.49 -8.40
C ALA A 19 9.77 34.14 -7.65
N PRO A 20 9.20 34.07 -6.43
CA PRO A 20 8.99 32.82 -5.74
C PRO A 20 8.22 31.89 -6.69
N VAL A 21 8.75 30.69 -6.90
CA VAL A 21 8.00 29.64 -7.62
C VAL A 21 6.74 29.40 -6.78
N GLU A 22 5.61 29.85 -7.27
CA GLU A 22 4.30 29.60 -6.65
C GLU A 22 4.06 28.09 -6.73
N GLN A 23 4.41 27.42 -5.64
CA GLN A 23 4.24 25.96 -5.56
C GLN A 23 2.74 25.69 -5.47
N ASN A 24 2.19 25.08 -6.51
CA ASN A 24 0.79 24.66 -6.54
C ASN A 24 0.53 23.71 -5.37
N PRO A 25 -0.37 24.04 -4.41
CA PRO A 25 -0.65 23.20 -3.24
C PRO A 25 -1.04 21.76 -3.61
N GLU A 26 -1.73 21.56 -4.73
CA GLU A 26 -2.11 20.23 -5.21
C GLU A 26 -0.89 19.43 -5.69
N ALA A 27 0.09 20.08 -6.31
CA ALA A 27 1.33 19.44 -6.71
C ALA A 27 2.17 19.02 -5.49
N ILE A 28 2.22 19.86 -4.45
CA ILE A 28 2.90 19.53 -3.19
C ILE A 28 2.22 18.33 -2.52
N LYS A 29 0.90 18.33 -2.47
CA LYS A 29 0.11 17.23 -1.88
C LYS A 29 0.35 15.91 -2.64
N ALA A 30 0.32 15.94 -3.96
CA ALA A 30 0.61 14.77 -4.79
C ALA A 30 2.04 14.25 -4.54
N GLN A 31 3.03 15.14 -4.45
CA GLN A 31 4.41 14.76 -4.16
C GLN A 31 4.56 14.14 -2.76
N LEU A 32 3.89 14.68 -1.74
CA LEU A 32 3.88 14.10 -0.39
C LEU A 32 3.26 12.70 -0.40
N GLN A 33 2.17 12.49 -1.13
CA GLN A 33 1.57 11.17 -1.29
C GLN A 33 2.54 10.19 -1.94
N ASP A 34 3.25 10.60 -2.98
CA ASP A 34 4.24 9.76 -3.65
C ASP A 34 5.37 9.34 -2.70
N TYR A 35 5.89 10.27 -1.89
CA TYR A 35 6.90 9.97 -0.87
C TYR A 35 6.38 8.99 0.19
N TYR A 36 5.15 9.16 0.65
CA TYR A 36 4.53 8.28 1.63
C TYR A 36 4.40 6.84 1.11
N PHE A 37 3.85 6.67 -0.10
CA PHE A 37 3.70 5.35 -0.69
C PHE A 37 5.03 4.71 -1.08
N ASP A 38 6.00 5.50 -1.51
CA ASP A 38 7.33 5.01 -1.84
C ASP A 38 8.09 4.55 -0.58
N ALA A 39 7.96 5.28 0.53
CA ALA A 39 8.47 4.86 1.83
C ALA A 39 7.88 3.50 2.25
N ALA A 40 6.56 3.30 2.06
CA ALA A 40 5.91 2.02 2.35
C ALA A 40 6.42 0.88 1.46
N ARG A 41 6.59 1.12 0.14
CA ARG A 41 7.12 0.11 -0.79
C ARG A 41 8.55 -0.31 -0.48
N ARG A 42 9.39 0.62 -0.02
CA ARG A 42 10.80 0.37 0.32
C ARG A 42 11.05 -0.04 1.76
N GLY A 43 10.02 0.07 2.62
CA GLY A 43 10.18 -0.18 4.05
C GLY A 43 10.99 0.90 4.77
N ASP A 44 10.95 2.14 4.30
CA ASP A 44 11.63 3.29 4.90
C ASP A 44 10.88 3.73 6.16
N VAL A 45 11.13 3.01 7.25
CA VAL A 45 10.49 3.26 8.55
C VAL A 45 10.76 4.68 9.06
N PRO A 46 11.97 5.26 8.98
CA PRO A 46 12.19 6.65 9.38
C PRO A 46 11.31 7.66 8.64
N MET A 47 11.14 7.48 7.32
CA MET A 47 10.25 8.33 6.54
C MET A 47 8.78 8.14 6.93
N LEU A 48 8.33 6.89 7.12
CA LEU A 48 6.98 6.60 7.62
C LEU A 48 6.74 7.24 8.99
N GLU A 49 7.73 7.22 9.88
CA GLU A 49 7.64 7.87 11.20
C GLU A 49 7.36 9.37 11.08
N THR A 50 8.05 10.06 10.17
CA THR A 50 7.81 11.48 9.89
C THR A 50 6.35 11.75 9.50
N PHE A 51 5.76 10.89 8.66
CA PHE A 51 4.33 11.01 8.31
C PHE A 51 3.40 10.73 9.48
N ILE A 52 3.71 9.71 10.28
CA ILE A 52 2.91 9.34 11.47
C ILE A 52 2.93 10.48 12.49
N GLU A 53 4.10 11.02 12.82
CA GLU A 53 4.27 12.11 13.79
C GLU A 53 3.61 13.42 13.32
N SER A 54 3.58 13.66 12.00
CA SER A 54 2.87 14.81 11.43
C SER A 54 1.34 14.68 11.45
N GLY A 55 0.80 13.54 11.87
CA GLY A 55 -0.65 13.27 11.84
C GLY A 55 -1.20 13.01 10.44
N TYR A 56 -0.34 12.57 9.51
CA TYR A 56 -0.79 12.21 8.15
C TYR A 56 -1.78 11.04 8.20
N SER A 57 -2.83 11.10 7.38
CA SER A 57 -3.82 10.01 7.30
C SER A 57 -3.21 8.74 6.74
N LEU A 58 -3.04 7.70 7.59
CA LEU A 58 -2.38 6.45 7.23
C LEU A 58 -3.15 5.63 6.19
N ASP A 59 -4.47 5.84 6.10
CA ASP A 59 -5.35 5.13 5.18
C ASP A 59 -5.59 5.90 3.87
N THR A 60 -4.77 6.93 3.62
CA THR A 60 -4.70 7.59 2.31
C THR A 60 -4.47 6.53 1.22
N ARG A 61 -5.17 6.70 0.08
CA ARG A 61 -5.16 5.74 -1.04
C ARG A 61 -4.47 6.32 -2.26
N ASP A 62 -3.69 5.51 -2.93
CA ASP A 62 -3.16 5.85 -4.25
C ASP A 62 -4.23 5.70 -5.35
N SER A 63 -3.87 5.97 -6.61
CA SER A 63 -4.76 5.85 -7.77
C SER A 63 -5.30 4.45 -8.03
N LYS A 64 -4.77 3.41 -7.38
CA LYS A 64 -5.22 2.02 -7.42
C LYS A 64 -5.95 1.60 -6.14
N GLY A 65 -6.13 2.53 -5.21
CA GLY A 65 -6.75 2.29 -3.90
C GLY A 65 -5.81 1.63 -2.89
N TYR A 66 -4.52 1.50 -3.17
CA TYR A 66 -3.58 0.94 -2.20
C TYR A 66 -3.34 1.92 -1.06
N THR A 67 -3.38 1.39 0.18
CA THR A 67 -2.86 2.08 1.36
C THR A 67 -1.37 1.75 1.54
N ALA A 68 -0.67 2.53 2.38
CA ALA A 68 0.71 2.23 2.74
C ALA A 68 0.87 0.83 3.34
N LEU A 69 -0.10 0.38 4.16
CA LEU A 69 -0.08 -0.96 4.74
C LEU A 69 -0.19 -2.06 3.67
N ILE A 70 -1.08 -1.91 2.68
CA ILE A 70 -1.19 -2.85 1.55
C ILE A 70 0.13 -2.91 0.78
N LEU A 71 0.74 -1.75 0.49
CA LEU A 71 2.01 -1.68 -0.24
C LEU A 71 3.16 -2.31 0.56
N ALA A 72 3.30 -1.97 1.85
CA ALA A 72 4.33 -2.55 2.71
C ALA A 72 4.19 -4.08 2.80
N ALA A 73 2.97 -4.59 2.98
CA ALA A 73 2.70 -6.03 3.04
C ALA A 73 3.02 -6.74 1.71
N TYR A 74 2.61 -6.16 0.58
CA TYR A 74 2.87 -6.71 -0.74
C TYR A 74 4.37 -6.74 -1.10
N HIS A 75 5.15 -5.78 -0.60
CA HIS A 75 6.59 -5.68 -0.85
C HIS A 75 7.47 -6.32 0.23
N GLY A 76 6.88 -7.06 1.19
CA GLY A 76 7.64 -7.81 2.18
C GLY A 76 8.28 -6.96 3.27
N GLN A 77 7.81 -5.74 3.49
CA GLN A 77 8.41 -4.77 4.41
C GLN A 77 7.88 -4.94 5.83
N ALA A 78 8.28 -6.03 6.49
CA ALA A 78 7.77 -6.39 7.82
C ALA A 78 7.92 -5.26 8.87
N PRO A 79 9.06 -4.54 8.99
CA PRO A 79 9.17 -3.44 9.94
C PRO A 79 8.19 -2.30 9.66
N ALA A 80 7.93 -1.98 8.38
CA ALA A 80 6.96 -0.97 7.99
C ALA A 80 5.53 -1.39 8.31
N VAL A 81 5.18 -2.67 8.08
CA VAL A 81 3.88 -3.24 8.45
C VAL A 81 3.65 -3.11 9.96
N GLU A 82 4.63 -3.52 10.77
CA GLU A 82 4.53 -3.42 12.23
C GLU A 82 4.32 -1.97 12.67
N ARG A 83 5.10 -1.04 12.11
CA ARG A 83 5.01 0.37 12.50
C ARG A 83 3.68 1.01 12.11
N LEU A 84 3.19 0.73 10.89
CA LEU A 84 1.89 1.22 10.42
C LEU A 84 0.73 0.67 11.26
N LEU A 85 0.73 -0.63 11.58
CA LEU A 85 -0.27 -1.25 12.46
C LEU A 85 -0.23 -0.66 13.87
N ALA A 86 0.97 -0.46 14.44
CA ALA A 86 1.13 0.16 15.76
C ALA A 86 0.66 1.61 15.79
N ALA A 87 0.69 2.31 14.65
CA ALA A 87 0.17 3.67 14.50
C ALA A 87 -1.34 3.74 14.20
N GLY A 88 -2.02 2.59 14.05
CA GLY A 88 -3.46 2.53 13.85
C GLY A 88 -3.92 2.52 12.39
N ALA A 89 -3.04 2.16 11.45
CA ALA A 89 -3.46 1.94 10.06
C ALA A 89 -4.52 0.82 9.98
N ASP A 90 -5.55 1.02 9.14
CA ASP A 90 -6.64 0.06 8.96
C ASP A 90 -6.14 -1.22 8.26
N ALA A 91 -6.00 -2.30 9.04
CA ALA A 91 -5.59 -3.62 8.55
C ALA A 91 -6.62 -4.25 7.60
N CYS A 92 -7.89 -3.84 7.69
CA CYS A 92 -8.99 -4.37 6.91
C CYS A 92 -9.24 -3.57 5.60
N ALA A 93 -8.47 -2.50 5.37
CA ALA A 93 -8.58 -1.69 4.17
C ALA A 93 -8.40 -2.53 2.91
N GLN A 94 -9.21 -2.22 1.89
CA GLN A 94 -9.19 -2.90 0.59
C GLN A 94 -8.75 -1.95 -0.52
N ASP A 95 -8.00 -2.47 -1.50
CA ASP A 95 -7.69 -1.76 -2.74
C ASP A 95 -8.92 -1.65 -3.66
N GLN A 96 -8.79 -1.08 -4.86
CA GLN A 96 -9.89 -0.98 -5.83
C GLN A 96 -10.43 -2.34 -6.31
N ARG A 97 -9.66 -3.42 -6.17
CA ARG A 97 -10.09 -4.78 -6.48
C ARG A 97 -10.65 -5.52 -5.26
N GLY A 98 -10.74 -4.85 -4.13
CA GLY A 98 -11.18 -5.43 -2.87
C GLY A 98 -10.13 -6.28 -2.17
N ASN A 99 -8.86 -6.29 -2.62
CA ASN A 99 -7.82 -7.07 -1.94
C ASN A 99 -7.33 -6.35 -0.69
N THR A 100 -7.10 -7.13 0.36
CA THR A 100 -6.53 -6.66 1.62
C THR A 100 -5.00 -6.82 1.66
N ALA A 101 -4.35 -6.18 2.64
CA ALA A 101 -2.93 -6.39 2.92
C ALA A 101 -2.61 -7.88 3.17
N LEU A 102 -3.50 -8.62 3.86
CA LEU A 102 -3.35 -10.05 4.09
C LEU A 102 -3.35 -10.87 2.80
N MET A 103 -4.27 -10.60 1.87
CA MET A 103 -4.30 -11.26 0.56
C MET A 103 -3.01 -10.99 -0.23
N GLY A 104 -2.51 -9.75 -0.18
CA GLY A 104 -1.25 -9.34 -0.80
C GLY A 104 -0.04 -10.08 -0.23
N ALA A 105 0.06 -10.19 1.10
CA ALA A 105 1.14 -10.91 1.77
C ALA A 105 1.12 -12.42 1.43
N ILE A 106 -0.06 -13.05 1.42
CA ILE A 106 -0.21 -14.47 1.06
C ILE A 106 0.20 -14.70 -0.40
N PHE A 107 -0.26 -13.83 -1.32
CA PHE A 107 0.10 -13.89 -2.73
C PHE A 107 1.61 -13.86 -2.93
N LYS A 108 2.30 -12.96 -2.24
CA LYS A 108 3.77 -12.80 -2.32
C LYS A 108 4.54 -13.87 -1.54
N GLY A 109 3.87 -14.59 -0.63
CA GLY A 109 4.52 -15.60 0.23
C GLY A 109 5.21 -15.02 1.45
N GLU A 110 4.81 -13.82 1.87
CA GLU A 110 5.33 -13.11 3.04
C GLU A 110 4.68 -13.68 4.32
N LEU A 111 5.13 -14.87 4.73
CA LEU A 111 4.46 -15.67 5.77
C LEU A 111 4.40 -14.95 7.12
N GLN A 112 5.46 -14.24 7.51
CA GLN A 112 5.51 -13.51 8.78
C GLN A 112 4.53 -12.35 8.79
N ILE A 113 4.50 -11.58 7.69
CA ILE A 113 3.57 -10.47 7.51
C ILE A 113 2.13 -10.98 7.52
N ALA A 114 1.85 -12.09 6.80
CA ALA A 114 0.53 -12.69 6.79
C ALA A 114 0.08 -13.10 8.20
N ARG A 115 0.94 -13.75 9.00
CA ARG A 115 0.65 -14.11 10.40
C ARG A 115 0.38 -12.87 11.25
N ARG A 116 1.16 -11.80 11.06
CA ARG A 116 0.96 -10.55 11.79
C ARG A 116 -0.38 -9.89 11.46
N LEU A 117 -0.76 -9.85 10.16
CA LEU A 117 -2.04 -9.32 9.71
C LEU A 117 -3.22 -10.20 10.16
N MET A 118 -3.06 -11.53 10.20
CA MET A 118 -4.06 -12.41 10.79
C MET A 118 -4.29 -12.16 12.28
N ALA A 119 -3.34 -11.61 13.01
CA ALA A 119 -3.51 -11.28 14.44
C ALA A 119 -4.34 -10.01 14.69
N THR A 120 -4.77 -9.31 13.64
CA THR A 120 -5.69 -8.16 13.73
C THR A 120 -7.15 -8.63 13.82
N ASP A 121 -8.07 -7.70 14.15
CA ASP A 121 -9.50 -7.99 14.31
C ASP A 121 -10.28 -8.07 12.99
N CYS A 122 -9.60 -8.11 11.84
CA CYS A 122 -10.26 -8.23 10.55
C CYS A 122 -10.93 -9.59 10.39
N SER A 123 -12.09 -9.60 9.70
CA SER A 123 -12.78 -10.84 9.35
C SER A 123 -11.87 -11.74 8.50
N PRO A 124 -11.67 -13.02 8.87
CA PRO A 124 -10.88 -13.94 8.07
C PRO A 124 -11.56 -14.28 6.73
N ASP A 125 -12.87 -14.04 6.61
CA ASP A 125 -13.69 -14.32 5.41
C ASP A 125 -13.97 -13.07 4.58
N GLN A 126 -13.24 -11.98 4.80
CA GLN A 126 -13.35 -10.78 3.98
C GLN A 126 -13.08 -11.13 2.50
N ARG A 127 -13.99 -10.69 1.59
CA ARG A 127 -13.95 -11.02 0.17
C ARG A 127 -13.44 -9.86 -0.65
N ASN A 128 -12.63 -10.17 -1.67
CA ASN A 128 -12.29 -9.20 -2.70
C ASN A 128 -13.41 -9.06 -3.76
N GLY A 129 -13.20 -8.19 -4.75
CA GLY A 129 -14.17 -7.95 -5.84
C GLY A 129 -14.47 -9.17 -6.72
N ALA A 130 -13.64 -10.20 -6.69
CA ALA A 130 -13.86 -11.49 -7.34
C ALA A 130 -14.53 -12.52 -6.40
N GLY A 131 -14.93 -12.12 -5.18
CA GLY A 131 -15.53 -13.00 -4.19
C GLY A 131 -14.53 -13.92 -3.48
N GLN A 132 -13.22 -13.70 -3.66
CA GLN A 132 -12.18 -14.56 -3.10
C GLN A 132 -11.80 -14.12 -1.68
N THR A 133 -11.49 -15.10 -0.82
CA THR A 133 -11.02 -14.88 0.55
C THR A 133 -9.50 -15.07 0.66
N ALA A 134 -8.90 -14.63 1.76
CA ALA A 134 -7.50 -14.91 2.09
C ALA A 134 -7.18 -16.41 2.12
N ALA A 135 -8.13 -17.24 2.61
CA ALA A 135 -7.99 -18.70 2.60
C ALA A 135 -7.91 -19.27 1.16
N MET A 136 -8.68 -18.74 0.22
CA MET A 136 -8.60 -19.16 -1.19
C MET A 136 -7.22 -18.84 -1.79
N TYR A 137 -6.65 -17.67 -1.47
CA TYR A 137 -5.27 -17.33 -1.86
C TYR A 137 -4.27 -18.33 -1.24
N ALA A 138 -4.41 -18.65 0.05
CA ALA A 138 -3.54 -19.64 0.72
C ALA A 138 -3.63 -21.02 0.05
N GLY A 139 -4.83 -21.49 -0.30
CA GLY A 139 -5.04 -22.74 -1.02
C GLY A 139 -4.42 -22.70 -2.43
N LEU A 140 -4.71 -21.66 -3.21
CA LEU A 140 -4.22 -21.50 -4.59
C LEU A 140 -2.69 -21.49 -4.67
N PHE A 141 -2.04 -20.77 -3.75
CA PHE A 141 -0.57 -20.64 -3.73
C PHE A 141 0.12 -21.69 -2.85
N LYS A 142 -0.62 -22.72 -2.40
CA LYS A 142 -0.09 -23.84 -1.60
C LYS A 142 0.60 -23.40 -0.31
N ARG A 143 0.08 -22.35 0.34
CA ARG A 143 0.52 -21.85 1.63
C ARG A 143 -0.23 -22.58 2.74
N LEU A 144 -0.02 -23.92 2.85
CA LEU A 144 -0.84 -24.78 3.70
C LEU A 144 -0.79 -24.40 5.18
N GLU A 145 0.37 -23.99 5.68
CA GLU A 145 0.50 -23.51 7.06
C GLU A 145 -0.31 -22.24 7.36
N LEU A 146 -0.49 -21.34 6.37
CA LEU A 146 -1.38 -20.18 6.51
C LEU A 146 -2.84 -20.58 6.38
N LEU A 147 -3.15 -21.59 5.58
CA LEU A 147 -4.51 -22.13 5.46
C LEU A 147 -4.97 -22.71 6.80
N ASP A 148 -4.12 -23.49 7.47
CA ASP A 148 -4.40 -24.04 8.81
C ASP A 148 -4.55 -22.92 9.85
N ALA A 149 -3.72 -21.89 9.80
CA ALA A 149 -3.81 -20.76 10.71
C ALA A 149 -5.10 -19.94 10.47
N LEU A 150 -5.52 -19.74 9.21
CA LEU A 150 -6.79 -19.08 8.87
C LEU A 150 -7.99 -19.89 9.36
N LYS A 151 -7.96 -21.23 9.21
CA LYS A 151 -8.97 -22.12 9.76
C LYS A 151 -9.06 -21.98 11.27
N ALA A 152 -7.93 -21.97 11.98
CA ALA A 152 -7.89 -21.77 13.42
C ALA A 152 -8.46 -20.41 13.86
N LYS A 153 -8.35 -19.38 13.02
CA LYS A 153 -8.98 -18.06 13.21
C LYS A 153 -10.48 -18.05 12.87
N GLY A 154 -11.04 -19.14 12.38
CA GLY A 154 -12.47 -19.26 12.06
C GLY A 154 -12.82 -19.01 10.59
N ALA A 155 -11.84 -19.01 9.66
CA ALA A 155 -12.12 -18.90 8.24
C ALA A 155 -12.93 -20.10 7.73
N ASP A 156 -13.97 -19.84 6.93
CA ASP A 156 -14.71 -20.87 6.22
C ASP A 156 -13.95 -21.31 4.94
N LEU A 157 -13.27 -22.47 5.07
CA LEU A 157 -12.48 -23.01 3.96
C LEU A 157 -13.35 -23.58 2.81
N ASN A 158 -14.65 -23.78 3.04
CA ASN A 158 -15.60 -24.29 2.07
C ASN A 158 -16.38 -23.18 1.37
N ALA A 159 -16.29 -21.93 1.85
CA ALA A 159 -16.89 -20.79 1.19
C ALA A 159 -16.45 -20.74 -0.27
N GLU A 160 -17.40 -20.59 -1.20
CA GLU A 160 -17.12 -20.59 -2.64
C GLU A 160 -17.12 -19.17 -3.21
N ASP A 161 -16.25 -18.93 -4.19
CA ASP A 161 -16.31 -17.76 -5.08
C ASP A 161 -17.41 -17.94 -6.15
N PRO A 162 -17.70 -16.93 -6.99
CA PRO A 162 -18.70 -17.06 -8.05
C PRO A 162 -18.41 -18.15 -9.11
N LEU A 163 -17.17 -18.64 -9.18
CA LEU A 163 -16.77 -19.75 -10.05
C LEU A 163 -16.93 -21.12 -9.36
N GLY A 164 -17.26 -21.14 -8.07
CA GLY A 164 -17.36 -22.36 -7.27
C GLY A 164 -16.00 -22.87 -6.77
N ASN A 165 -14.97 -22.02 -6.73
CA ASN A 165 -13.70 -22.37 -6.09
C ASN A 165 -13.80 -22.11 -4.58
N SER A 166 -13.33 -23.06 -3.77
CA SER A 166 -13.13 -22.90 -2.34
C SER A 166 -11.67 -23.08 -1.98
N ALA A 167 -11.27 -22.65 -0.78
CA ALA A 167 -9.91 -22.80 -0.30
C ALA A 167 -9.46 -24.28 -0.30
N VAL A 168 -10.33 -25.21 0.11
CA VAL A 168 -10.06 -26.66 0.09
C VAL A 168 -9.83 -27.15 -1.34
N ARG A 169 -10.70 -26.79 -2.27
CA ARG A 169 -10.60 -27.21 -3.67
C ARG A 169 -9.35 -26.67 -4.33
N LEU A 170 -9.02 -25.40 -4.13
CA LEU A 170 -7.80 -24.79 -4.64
C LEU A 170 -6.54 -25.44 -4.01
N ALA A 171 -6.60 -25.81 -2.73
CA ALA A 171 -5.52 -26.51 -2.06
C ALA A 171 -5.33 -27.95 -2.59
N SER A 172 -6.35 -28.64 -3.11
CA SER A 172 -6.22 -29.92 -3.79
C SER A 172 -5.71 -29.80 -5.25
N GLY A 173 -5.72 -28.58 -5.81
CA GLY A 173 -5.31 -28.31 -7.19
C GLY A 173 -6.48 -28.27 -8.18
N GLU A 174 -7.71 -28.33 -7.69
CA GLU A 174 -8.90 -28.19 -8.51
C GLU A 174 -9.22 -26.69 -8.69
N ILE A 175 -9.09 -26.21 -9.93
CA ILE A 175 -9.37 -24.82 -10.27
C ILE A 175 -10.52 -24.78 -11.29
N ARG A 176 -11.61 -24.07 -10.96
CA ARG A 176 -12.70 -23.80 -11.86
C ARG A 176 -12.53 -22.45 -12.53
N THR A 177 -12.62 -22.41 -13.85
CA THR A 177 -12.47 -21.19 -14.67
C THR A 177 -13.80 -20.74 -15.29
N ALA A 178 -14.86 -21.52 -15.12
CA ALA A 178 -16.22 -21.20 -15.55
C ALA A 178 -17.21 -21.43 -14.41
N ALA A 179 -18.25 -20.61 -14.36
CA ALA A 179 -19.32 -20.77 -13.36
C ALA A 179 -19.99 -22.14 -13.50
N PRO A 180 -20.43 -22.78 -12.40
CA PRO A 180 -21.20 -24.01 -12.46
C PRO A 180 -22.50 -23.75 -13.24
N ARG A 181 -22.88 -24.70 -14.10
CA ARG A 181 -24.15 -24.69 -14.85
C ARG A 181 -25.32 -25.04 -13.95
#